data_f24600d3dc7acf79cd0273bbb0f3f1a8
#
_entry.id   f24600d3dc7acf79cd0273bbb0f3f1a8
#
_cell.length_a   1.000
_cell.length_b   1.000
_cell.length_c   1.000
_cell.angle_alpha   90.00
_cell.angle_beta   90.00
_cell.angle_gamma   90.00
#
_symmetry.space_group_name_H-M   'P 1'
#
loop_
_entity.id
_entity.type
_entity.pdbx_description
1 polymer ?
#
loop_
_entity_poly.entity_id
_entity_poly.type
_entity_poly.pdbx_seq_one_letter_code
_entity_poly.pdbx_strand_id
1 'polypeptide(L)'
;MNTIVTNNDIDRRQWKTLLESSQTASPFQTPEYYDFCKQLSFIEPFVFGVTVDNQLQGIILGYFIAEGNGVKRWLSRRAIIHGGVLLSEDIMPSALETLLKYTIKSLSSRAIYIEIRNYFDYSKYRSIFEQIGFKYEPHLNFHVNTPDTDTAFANLSTTKRRDIRIGIKNGAEVVTNPTQNEISEYYNILSDIYKHKIKLPLFPKEFFEKLVESPFGKFFLIKYNGAISGGSVCLELKNSRLYEFFVCGTDRKLRNVFPSTLATWAAIEYAAKNGFSYFDMMGAGKPNDEYGVREFKAKFGGNLVDYGRFSYICNPILFAIGKLGLSLIRQINFLKI
;
A
#
# COMPACT_ATOMS: atom_id res chain seq x y z
N MET A 1 16.41 20.90 20.74
CA MET A 1 17.44 19.89 20.35
C MET A 1 16.75 18.69 19.70
N ASN A 2 17.27 18.20 18.55
CA ASN A 2 16.67 17.05 17.86
C ASN A 2 17.14 15.76 18.52
N THR A 3 16.20 14.92 18.96
CA THR A 3 16.50 13.62 19.60
C THR A 3 15.78 12.51 18.82
N ILE A 4 16.47 11.39 18.60
CA ILE A 4 15.88 10.19 17.97
C ILE A 4 15.31 9.29 19.07
N VAL A 5 14.10 8.83 18.85
CA VAL A 5 13.42 7.80 19.64
C VAL A 5 13.08 6.60 18.75
N THR A 6 13.13 5.40 19.29
CA THR A 6 13.01 4.18 18.47
C THR A 6 12.05 3.16 19.08
N ASN A 7 11.32 2.46 18.25
CA ASN A 7 10.50 1.30 18.63
C ASN A 7 9.63 1.58 19.88
N ASN A 8 9.91 0.89 20.99
CA ASN A 8 9.08 0.99 22.20
C ASN A 8 9.28 2.29 23.01
N ASP A 9 10.33 3.05 22.70
CA ASP A 9 10.63 4.32 23.40
C ASP A 9 9.79 5.50 22.86
N ILE A 10 9.06 5.27 21.75
CA ILE A 10 8.14 6.29 21.20
C ILE A 10 6.89 6.38 22.07
N ASP A 11 6.64 7.54 22.62
CA ASP A 11 5.40 7.81 23.36
C ASP A 11 4.19 7.68 22.44
N ARG A 12 3.36 6.67 22.71
CA ARG A 12 2.18 6.36 21.89
C ARG A 12 1.09 7.44 21.94
N ARG A 13 1.04 8.26 22.99
CA ARG A 13 0.10 9.38 23.05
C ARG A 13 0.54 10.46 22.09
N GLN A 14 1.82 10.85 22.14
CA GLN A 14 2.36 11.81 21.17
C GLN A 14 2.26 11.30 19.73
N TRP A 15 2.48 9.99 19.50
CA TRP A 15 2.30 9.38 18.18
C TRP A 15 0.86 9.53 17.66
N LYS A 16 -0.14 9.25 18.49
CA LYS A 16 -1.56 9.42 18.12
C LYS A 16 -1.91 10.89 17.87
N THR A 17 -1.43 11.80 18.70
CA THR A 17 -1.61 13.25 18.49
C THR A 17 -1.01 13.70 17.15
N LEU A 18 0.21 13.21 16.82
CA LEU A 18 0.83 13.51 15.53
C LEU A 18 0.02 12.96 14.36
N LEU A 19 -0.53 11.74 14.46
CA LEU A 19 -1.41 11.17 13.43
C LEU A 19 -2.68 12.00 13.20
N GLU A 20 -3.30 12.48 14.29
CA GLU A 20 -4.53 13.25 14.23
C GLU A 20 -4.34 14.65 13.61
N SER A 21 -3.17 15.26 13.83
CA SER A 21 -2.84 16.59 13.31
C SER A 21 -2.15 16.60 11.96
N SER A 22 -1.59 15.46 11.52
CA SER A 22 -0.76 15.41 10.31
C SER A 22 -1.58 15.24 9.04
N GLN A 23 -1.31 16.05 8.02
CA GLN A 23 -1.85 15.88 6.68
C GLN A 23 -1.26 14.66 5.95
N THR A 24 -0.08 14.15 6.38
CA THR A 24 0.58 12.98 5.81
C THR A 24 0.22 11.67 6.52
N ALA A 25 -0.82 11.66 7.34
CA ALA A 25 -1.25 10.48 8.08
C ALA A 25 -1.88 9.41 7.18
N SER A 26 -1.47 8.17 7.37
CA SER A 26 -2.03 6.99 6.70
C SER A 26 -2.12 5.80 7.68
N PRO A 27 -2.90 4.76 7.39
CA PRO A 27 -2.99 3.58 8.26
C PRO A 27 -1.63 2.89 8.45
N PHE A 28 -0.72 3.02 7.50
CA PHE A 28 0.61 2.41 7.52
C PHE A 28 1.60 3.06 8.51
N GLN A 29 1.21 4.15 9.15
CA GLN A 29 2.04 4.91 10.08
C GLN A 29 1.47 4.88 11.50
N THR A 30 0.45 4.04 11.76
CA THR A 30 -0.22 3.94 13.06
C THR A 30 0.49 2.99 14.03
N PRO A 31 0.39 3.19 15.35
CA PRO A 31 0.85 2.22 16.33
C PRO A 31 0.21 0.84 16.15
N GLU A 32 -1.06 0.80 15.78
CA GLU A 32 -1.83 -0.42 15.53
C GLU A 32 -1.26 -1.21 14.34
N TYR A 33 -0.84 -0.51 13.27
CA TYR A 33 -0.18 -1.16 12.13
C TYR A 33 1.22 -1.68 12.49
N TYR A 34 1.97 -0.95 13.33
CA TYR A 34 3.25 -1.43 13.86
C TYR A 34 3.07 -2.72 14.67
N ASP A 35 2.10 -2.76 15.56
CA ASP A 35 1.81 -3.95 16.38
C ASP A 35 1.31 -5.13 15.53
N PHE A 36 0.53 -4.86 14.49
CA PHE A 36 0.14 -5.86 13.50
C PHE A 36 1.36 -6.44 12.77
N CYS A 37 2.27 -5.58 12.29
CA CYS A 37 3.48 -6.02 11.60
C CYS A 37 4.38 -6.91 12.48
N LYS A 38 4.43 -6.68 13.80
CA LYS A 38 5.17 -7.55 14.74
C LYS A 38 4.64 -8.97 14.83
N GLN A 39 3.38 -9.19 14.47
CA GLN A 39 2.76 -10.51 14.51
C GLN A 39 3.04 -11.33 13.23
N LEU A 40 3.55 -10.70 12.16
CA LEU A 40 3.78 -11.35 10.88
C LEU A 40 5.16 -12.01 10.83
N SER A 41 5.19 -13.30 10.51
CA SER A 41 6.42 -14.11 10.54
C SER A 41 7.42 -13.78 9.42
N PHE A 42 6.97 -13.15 8.33
CA PHE A 42 7.75 -12.93 7.10
C PHE A 42 8.33 -11.52 6.95
N ILE A 43 8.03 -10.62 7.87
CA ILE A 43 8.59 -9.25 7.92
C ILE A 43 9.12 -8.95 9.32
N GLU A 44 9.97 -7.95 9.41
CA GLU A 44 10.49 -7.42 10.67
C GLU A 44 10.28 -5.92 10.69
N PRO A 45 9.33 -5.41 11.49
CA PRO A 45 9.01 -4.00 11.53
C PRO A 45 10.07 -3.19 12.30
N PHE A 46 10.18 -1.93 11.93
CA PHE A 46 10.93 -0.90 12.65
C PHE A 46 10.11 0.39 12.68
N VAL A 47 10.34 1.18 13.71
CA VAL A 47 9.81 2.55 13.78
C VAL A 47 10.84 3.47 14.41
N PHE A 48 11.04 4.64 13.79
CA PHE A 48 11.93 5.70 14.23
C PHE A 48 11.16 6.99 14.33
N GLY A 49 11.34 7.73 15.40
CA GLY A 49 10.77 9.04 15.61
C GLY A 49 11.83 10.09 15.83
N VAL A 50 11.53 11.34 15.52
CA VAL A 50 12.31 12.51 15.90
C VAL A 50 11.49 13.42 16.78
N THR A 51 12.09 13.79 17.93
CA THR A 51 11.52 14.80 18.84
C THR A 51 12.34 16.08 18.80
N VAL A 52 11.66 17.20 18.91
CA VAL A 52 12.25 18.53 19.10
C VAL A 52 11.70 19.06 20.41
N ASP A 53 12.59 19.38 21.37
CA ASP A 53 12.21 19.85 22.70
C ASP A 53 11.14 18.94 23.36
N ASN A 54 11.38 17.61 23.28
CA ASN A 54 10.52 16.53 23.76
C ASN A 54 9.14 16.40 23.07
N GLN A 55 8.89 17.12 21.97
CA GLN A 55 7.68 16.97 21.16
C GLN A 55 7.97 16.14 19.92
N LEU A 56 7.20 15.11 19.67
CA LEU A 56 7.32 14.24 18.50
C LEU A 56 6.90 14.98 17.23
N GLN A 57 7.83 15.14 16.29
CA GLN A 57 7.57 15.87 15.04
C GLN A 57 7.58 15.02 13.79
N GLY A 58 8.16 13.84 13.83
CA GLY A 58 8.18 12.97 12.67
C GLY A 58 8.34 11.51 13.03
N ILE A 59 7.74 10.62 12.23
CA ILE A 59 7.85 9.16 12.35
C ILE A 59 8.11 8.55 10.98
N ILE A 60 9.01 7.58 10.95
CA ILE A 60 9.19 6.62 9.87
C ILE A 60 8.85 5.24 10.42
N LEU A 61 7.82 4.60 9.85
CA LEU A 61 7.45 3.22 10.11
C LEU A 61 7.63 2.39 8.84
N GLY A 62 8.28 1.26 8.95
CA GLY A 62 8.50 0.34 7.85
C GLY A 62 8.84 -1.05 8.33
N TYR A 63 9.22 -1.89 7.40
CA TYR A 63 9.63 -3.25 7.69
C TYR A 63 10.70 -3.75 6.73
N PHE A 64 11.53 -4.66 7.21
CA PHE A 64 12.38 -5.48 6.35
C PHE A 64 11.59 -6.62 5.76
N ILE A 65 11.81 -6.87 4.47
CA ILE A 65 11.26 -8.01 3.75
C ILE A 65 12.32 -8.60 2.82
N ALA A 66 12.29 -9.92 2.67
CA ALA A 66 13.13 -10.64 1.73
C ALA A 66 12.37 -11.82 1.14
N GLU A 67 12.78 -12.28 -0.04
CA GLU A 67 12.09 -13.33 -0.79
C GLU A 67 12.90 -14.61 -0.87
N GLY A 68 12.19 -15.75 -0.83
CA GLY A 68 12.81 -17.05 -0.95
C GLY A 68 13.73 -17.41 0.21
N ASN A 69 14.67 -18.32 -0.05
CA ASN A 69 15.64 -18.84 0.94
C ASN A 69 17.08 -18.65 0.45
N GLY A 70 18.05 -18.80 1.36
CA GLY A 70 19.48 -18.77 1.06
C GLY A 70 19.91 -17.51 0.31
N VAL A 71 20.62 -17.68 -0.81
CA VAL A 71 21.17 -16.59 -1.61
C VAL A 71 20.09 -15.66 -2.17
N LYS A 72 18.94 -16.20 -2.58
CA LYS A 72 17.81 -15.37 -3.04
C LYS A 72 17.30 -14.45 -1.94
N ARG A 73 17.14 -14.98 -0.72
CA ARG A 73 16.75 -14.20 0.45
C ARG A 73 17.76 -13.08 0.72
N TRP A 74 19.04 -13.40 0.64
CA TRP A 74 20.12 -12.44 0.88
C TRP A 74 20.14 -11.32 -0.18
N LEU A 75 19.93 -11.63 -1.48
CA LEU A 75 19.90 -10.68 -2.59
C LEU A 75 18.60 -9.89 -2.74
N SER A 76 17.56 -10.21 -1.97
CA SER A 76 16.24 -9.56 -2.06
C SER A 76 15.88 -8.72 -0.83
N ARG A 77 16.78 -8.61 0.16
CA ARG A 77 16.53 -7.85 1.39
C ARG A 77 16.34 -6.37 1.12
N ARG A 78 15.21 -5.85 1.54
CA ARG A 78 14.87 -4.44 1.37
C ARG A 78 14.08 -3.92 2.57
N ALA A 79 14.18 -2.62 2.81
CA ALA A 79 13.35 -1.91 3.76
C ALA A 79 12.27 -1.14 3.00
N ILE A 80 11.00 -1.39 3.34
CA ILE A 80 9.84 -0.75 2.72
C ILE A 80 9.13 0.11 3.76
N ILE A 81 8.88 1.37 3.40
CA ILE A 81 8.16 2.34 4.19
C ILE A 81 6.93 2.76 3.39
N HIS A 82 5.74 2.33 3.84
CA HIS A 82 4.48 2.70 3.22
C HIS A 82 3.94 4.00 3.79
N GLY A 83 3.30 4.82 2.96
CA GLY A 83 2.66 6.07 3.35
C GLY A 83 3.62 7.27 3.43
N GLY A 84 4.93 7.05 3.25
CA GLY A 84 5.93 8.10 3.41
C GLY A 84 6.32 8.32 4.87
N VAL A 85 6.72 9.53 5.20
CA VAL A 85 7.08 9.95 6.56
C VAL A 85 5.89 10.68 7.20
N LEU A 86 5.45 10.26 8.38
CA LEU A 86 4.47 11.01 9.16
C LEU A 86 5.15 12.27 9.71
N LEU A 87 4.63 13.44 9.40
CA LEU A 87 5.24 14.72 9.73
C LEU A 87 4.24 15.63 10.47
N SER A 88 4.72 16.39 11.45
CA SER A 88 4.00 17.56 11.92
C SER A 88 3.98 18.62 10.82
N GLU A 89 2.96 19.49 10.81
CA GLU A 89 2.86 20.58 9.83
C GLU A 89 4.05 21.55 9.93
N ASP A 90 4.57 21.73 11.14
CA ASP A 90 5.64 22.64 11.49
C ASP A 90 7.00 21.98 11.64
N ILE A 91 7.19 20.76 11.08
CA ILE A 91 8.47 20.06 11.23
C ILE A 91 9.64 20.92 10.76
N MET A 92 10.65 21.04 11.61
CA MET A 92 11.88 21.72 11.23
C MET A 92 12.66 20.90 10.20
N PRO A 93 13.21 21.51 9.14
CA PRO A 93 14.07 20.83 8.17
C PRO A 93 15.18 20.00 8.78
N SER A 94 15.83 20.52 9.85
CA SER A 94 16.89 19.80 10.57
C SER A 94 16.40 18.56 11.31
N ALA A 95 15.14 18.54 11.76
CA ALA A 95 14.55 17.37 12.41
C ALA A 95 14.27 16.25 11.38
N LEU A 96 13.68 16.61 10.22
CA LEU A 96 13.49 15.66 9.13
C LEU A 96 14.83 15.10 8.64
N GLU A 97 15.83 15.96 8.46
CA GLU A 97 17.19 15.55 8.05
C GLU A 97 17.80 14.56 9.06
N THR A 98 17.68 14.85 10.36
CA THR A 98 18.15 13.97 11.44
C THR A 98 17.46 12.60 11.39
N LEU A 99 16.13 12.56 11.22
CA LEU A 99 15.36 11.33 11.11
C LEU A 99 15.76 10.50 9.89
N LEU A 100 15.92 11.12 8.72
CA LEU A 100 16.32 10.43 7.49
C LEU A 100 17.75 9.89 7.57
N LYS A 101 18.71 10.66 8.08
CA LYS A 101 20.09 10.21 8.30
C LYS A 101 20.16 9.03 9.25
N TYR A 102 19.41 9.09 10.36
CA TYR A 102 19.31 7.97 11.28
C TYR A 102 18.71 6.73 10.62
N THR A 103 17.66 6.89 9.83
CA THR A 103 17.02 5.80 9.08
C THR A 103 18.03 5.10 8.17
N ILE A 104 18.78 5.86 7.36
CA ILE A 104 19.82 5.29 6.51
C ILE A 104 20.85 4.52 7.34
N LYS A 105 21.41 5.16 8.40
CA LYS A 105 22.42 4.54 9.26
C LYS A 105 21.95 3.21 9.86
N SER A 106 20.70 3.17 10.34
CA SER A 106 20.13 2.00 11.01
C SER A 106 19.78 0.86 10.04
N LEU A 107 19.40 1.17 8.81
CA LEU A 107 18.89 0.17 7.86
C LEU A 107 19.94 -0.34 6.87
N SER A 108 21.00 0.44 6.59
CA SER A 108 21.96 0.15 5.52
C SER A 108 22.77 -1.14 5.69
N SER A 109 22.98 -1.60 6.92
CA SER A 109 23.67 -2.87 7.18
C SER A 109 22.79 -4.10 6.90
N ARG A 110 21.47 -3.91 6.85
CA ARG A 110 20.47 -5.00 6.78
C ARG A 110 19.68 -5.04 5.48
N ALA A 111 19.55 -3.90 4.79
CA ALA A 111 18.83 -3.78 3.52
C ALA A 111 19.80 -3.50 2.36
N ILE A 112 19.48 -3.97 1.17
CA ILE A 112 20.18 -3.62 -0.08
C ILE A 112 19.75 -2.23 -0.55
N TYR A 113 18.47 -1.91 -0.34
CA TYR A 113 17.92 -0.58 -0.59
C TYR A 113 16.75 -0.28 0.35
N ILE A 114 16.47 1.00 0.53
CA ILE A 114 15.32 1.53 1.28
C ILE A 114 14.38 2.15 0.24
N GLU A 115 13.09 1.81 0.29
CA GLU A 115 12.06 2.41 -0.56
C GLU A 115 10.96 3.04 0.31
N ILE A 116 10.78 4.35 0.14
CA ILE A 116 9.71 5.12 0.76
C ILE A 116 8.63 5.35 -0.30
N ARG A 117 7.45 4.77 -0.10
CA ARG A 117 6.29 4.87 -1.00
C ARG A 117 5.39 5.99 -0.54
N ASN A 118 5.37 7.08 -1.28
CA ASN A 118 4.61 8.26 -0.87
C ASN A 118 3.13 8.08 -1.25
N TYR A 119 2.25 8.46 -0.32
CA TYR A 119 0.80 8.56 -0.54
C TYR A 119 0.31 10.00 -0.39
N PHE A 120 1.24 10.93 -0.23
CA PHE A 120 1.05 12.37 -0.12
C PHE A 120 2.13 13.10 -0.90
N ASP A 121 1.90 14.41 -1.11
CA ASP A 121 2.86 15.28 -1.74
C ASP A 121 3.99 15.66 -0.77
N TYR A 122 5.21 15.22 -1.06
CA TYR A 122 6.43 15.59 -0.35
C TYR A 122 7.30 16.58 -1.15
N SER A 123 6.76 17.27 -2.14
CA SER A 123 7.50 18.23 -2.98
C SER A 123 8.21 19.29 -2.15
N LYS A 124 7.55 19.81 -1.09
CA LYS A 124 8.11 20.76 -0.13
C LYS A 124 9.41 20.27 0.54
N TYR A 125 9.55 18.97 0.73
CA TYR A 125 10.68 18.35 1.43
C TYR A 125 11.65 17.64 0.50
N ARG A 126 11.38 17.61 -0.80
CA ARG A 126 12.13 16.84 -1.79
C ARG A 126 13.63 17.11 -1.76
N SER A 127 14.01 18.38 -1.67
CA SER A 127 15.42 18.80 -1.60
C SER A 127 16.15 18.19 -0.40
N ILE A 128 15.48 18.03 0.76
CA ILE A 128 16.07 17.42 1.95
C ILE A 128 16.36 15.95 1.70
N PHE A 129 15.41 15.22 1.10
CA PHE A 129 15.62 13.81 0.73
C PHE A 129 16.77 13.64 -0.25
N GLU A 130 16.83 14.48 -1.30
CA GLU A 130 17.86 14.41 -2.34
C GLU A 130 19.26 14.77 -1.81
N GLN A 131 19.39 15.77 -0.95
CA GLN A 131 20.65 16.14 -0.29
C GLN A 131 21.24 15.03 0.58
N ILE A 132 20.38 14.17 1.16
CA ILE A 132 20.79 13.03 1.98
C ILE A 132 21.11 11.80 1.11
N GLY A 133 20.81 11.85 -0.20
CA GLY A 133 21.12 10.79 -1.17
C GLY A 133 19.95 9.91 -1.58
N PHE A 134 18.72 10.20 -1.14
CA PHE A 134 17.55 9.58 -1.74
C PHE A 134 17.34 10.06 -3.16
N LYS A 135 16.87 9.15 -4.02
CA LYS A 135 16.45 9.47 -5.39
C LYS A 135 14.93 9.43 -5.47
N TYR A 136 14.36 10.49 -6.04
CA TYR A 136 12.93 10.51 -6.35
C TYR A 136 12.66 9.76 -7.66
N GLU A 137 11.62 8.93 -7.65
CA GLU A 137 11.09 8.26 -8.84
C GLU A 137 9.58 8.55 -8.94
N PRO A 138 9.10 9.11 -10.08
CA PRO A 138 7.67 9.33 -10.30
C PRO A 138 6.89 8.02 -10.18
N HIS A 139 5.75 8.07 -9.49
CA HIS A 139 4.86 6.93 -9.33
C HIS A 139 3.43 7.40 -9.10
N LEU A 140 2.55 7.00 -10.01
CA LEU A 140 1.18 7.49 -10.06
C LEU A 140 0.27 6.75 -9.07
N ASN A 141 -0.75 7.46 -8.59
CA ASN A 141 -1.86 6.96 -7.79
C ASN A 141 -3.18 7.52 -8.32
N PHE A 142 -4.32 6.92 -7.94
CA PHE A 142 -5.66 7.48 -8.15
C PHE A 142 -6.33 7.74 -6.81
N HIS A 143 -6.85 8.95 -6.64
CA HIS A 143 -7.71 9.34 -5.52
C HIS A 143 -9.13 9.56 -6.01
N VAL A 144 -10.05 8.74 -5.55
CA VAL A 144 -11.49 8.86 -5.85
C VAL A 144 -12.15 9.64 -4.72
N ASN A 145 -12.67 10.83 -5.01
CA ASN A 145 -13.41 11.62 -4.04
C ASN A 145 -14.72 10.89 -3.66
N THR A 146 -15.02 10.85 -2.37
CA THR A 146 -16.15 10.10 -1.82
C THR A 146 -17.06 10.97 -0.95
N PRO A 147 -17.59 12.12 -1.48
CA PRO A 147 -18.41 13.03 -0.69
C PRO A 147 -19.73 12.39 -0.26
N ASP A 148 -20.33 11.60 -1.14
CA ASP A 148 -21.52 10.77 -0.94
C ASP A 148 -21.57 9.66 -1.99
N THR A 149 -22.44 8.65 -1.76
CA THR A 149 -22.55 7.47 -2.62
C THR A 149 -23.05 7.81 -4.03
N ASP A 150 -24.02 8.72 -4.16
CA ASP A 150 -24.63 9.04 -5.44
C ASP A 150 -23.65 9.78 -6.35
N THR A 151 -22.93 10.75 -5.79
CA THR A 151 -21.86 11.48 -6.49
C THR A 151 -20.72 10.54 -6.88
N ALA A 152 -20.26 9.67 -5.97
CA ALA A 152 -19.22 8.69 -6.26
C ALA A 152 -19.64 7.74 -7.38
N PHE A 153 -20.90 7.26 -7.38
CA PHE A 153 -21.45 6.41 -8.44
C PHE A 153 -21.59 7.15 -9.78
N ALA A 154 -22.05 8.41 -9.76
CA ALA A 154 -22.20 9.23 -10.97
C ALA A 154 -20.85 9.50 -11.66
N ASN A 155 -19.77 9.63 -10.89
CA ASN A 155 -18.40 9.86 -11.38
C ASN A 155 -17.77 8.62 -12.04
N LEU A 156 -18.33 7.43 -11.84
CA LEU A 156 -17.89 6.22 -12.55
C LEU A 156 -18.12 6.35 -14.05
N SER A 157 -17.26 5.75 -14.86
CA SER A 157 -17.53 5.60 -16.30
C SER A 157 -18.84 4.86 -16.54
N THR A 158 -19.49 5.14 -17.67
CA THR A 158 -20.75 4.46 -18.08
C THR A 158 -20.60 2.94 -18.08
N THR A 159 -19.43 2.44 -18.52
CA THR A 159 -19.13 1.01 -18.50
C THR A 159 -19.14 0.46 -17.08
N LYS A 160 -18.48 1.12 -16.12
CA LYS A 160 -18.42 0.65 -14.72
C LYS A 160 -19.79 0.67 -14.06
N ARG A 161 -20.58 1.71 -14.27
CA ARG A 161 -21.97 1.76 -13.76
C ARG A 161 -22.83 0.62 -14.30
N ARG A 162 -22.69 0.32 -15.59
CA ARG A 162 -23.39 -0.81 -16.23
C ARG A 162 -22.93 -2.15 -15.63
N ASP A 163 -21.63 -2.37 -15.54
CA ASP A 163 -21.04 -3.63 -15.06
C ASP A 163 -21.44 -3.92 -13.61
N ILE A 164 -21.49 -2.90 -12.75
CA ILE A 164 -21.98 -3.01 -11.36
C ILE A 164 -23.44 -3.45 -11.32
N ARG A 165 -24.31 -2.76 -12.09
CA ARG A 165 -25.75 -3.11 -12.12
C ARG A 165 -26.00 -4.53 -12.63
N ILE A 166 -25.26 -4.95 -13.64
CA ILE A 166 -25.36 -6.31 -14.21
C ILE A 166 -24.89 -7.34 -13.19
N GLY A 167 -23.75 -7.14 -12.55
CA GLY A 167 -23.22 -8.08 -11.57
C GLY A 167 -24.17 -8.28 -10.38
N ILE A 168 -24.71 -7.19 -9.84
CA ILE A 168 -25.70 -7.26 -8.75
C ILE A 168 -26.97 -7.97 -9.22
N LYS A 169 -27.51 -7.61 -10.41
CA LYS A 169 -28.69 -8.25 -10.98
C LYS A 169 -28.52 -9.75 -11.20
N ASN A 170 -27.31 -10.18 -11.51
CA ASN A 170 -26.99 -11.60 -11.72
C ASN A 170 -26.70 -12.37 -10.42
N GLY A 171 -26.88 -11.73 -9.23
CA GLY A 171 -26.79 -12.40 -7.93
C GLY A 171 -25.40 -12.40 -7.32
N ALA A 172 -24.52 -11.45 -7.72
CA ALA A 172 -23.28 -11.23 -6.98
C ALA A 172 -23.56 -10.55 -5.64
N GLU A 173 -22.92 -11.04 -4.59
CA GLU A 173 -23.07 -10.55 -3.22
C GLU A 173 -21.74 -10.00 -2.71
N VAL A 174 -21.80 -8.93 -1.89
CA VAL A 174 -20.62 -8.35 -1.22
C VAL A 174 -20.52 -8.91 0.20
N VAL A 175 -19.41 -9.56 0.52
CA VAL A 175 -19.08 -10.07 1.85
C VAL A 175 -18.06 -9.13 2.49
N THR A 176 -18.44 -8.48 3.60
CA THR A 176 -17.59 -7.53 4.34
C THR A 176 -16.96 -8.11 5.59
N ASN A 177 -17.52 -9.18 6.13
CA ASN A 177 -17.00 -9.91 7.29
C ASN A 177 -16.74 -11.37 6.87
N PRO A 178 -15.68 -11.62 6.08
CA PRO A 178 -15.43 -12.95 5.56
C PRO A 178 -14.95 -13.91 6.64
N THR A 179 -15.35 -15.17 6.50
CA THR A 179 -14.81 -16.30 7.27
C THR A 179 -13.37 -16.61 6.83
N GLN A 180 -12.63 -17.36 7.63
CA GLN A 180 -11.26 -17.82 7.27
C GLN A 180 -11.25 -18.66 5.99
N ASN A 181 -12.34 -19.41 5.72
CA ASN A 181 -12.47 -20.15 4.46
C ASN A 181 -12.60 -19.20 3.26
N GLU A 182 -13.45 -18.18 3.34
CA GLU A 182 -13.63 -17.19 2.28
C GLU A 182 -12.35 -16.38 2.02
N ILE A 183 -11.57 -16.08 3.08
CA ILE A 183 -10.24 -15.48 2.94
C ILE A 183 -9.29 -16.42 2.18
N SER A 184 -9.36 -17.73 2.47
CA SER A 184 -8.55 -18.74 1.76
C SER A 184 -8.91 -18.83 0.29
N GLU A 185 -10.20 -18.81 -0.05
CA GLU A 185 -10.67 -18.78 -1.44
C GLU A 185 -10.19 -17.53 -2.17
N TYR A 186 -10.33 -16.35 -1.54
CA TYR A 186 -9.81 -15.09 -2.09
C TYR A 186 -8.31 -15.14 -2.31
N TYR A 187 -7.54 -15.60 -1.31
CA TYR A 187 -6.09 -15.70 -1.41
C TYR A 187 -5.64 -16.62 -2.55
N ASN A 188 -6.34 -17.72 -2.81
CA ASN A 188 -6.06 -18.63 -3.91
C ASN A 188 -6.22 -17.92 -5.26
N ILE A 189 -7.29 -17.14 -5.45
CA ILE A 189 -7.51 -16.33 -6.66
C ILE A 189 -6.39 -15.30 -6.82
N LEU A 190 -6.08 -14.56 -5.76
CA LEU A 190 -5.05 -13.54 -5.76
C LEU A 190 -3.67 -14.13 -6.06
N SER A 191 -3.32 -15.24 -5.41
CA SER A 191 -2.05 -15.96 -5.60
C SER A 191 -1.88 -16.46 -7.02
N ASP A 192 -2.93 -17.02 -7.63
CA ASP A 192 -2.92 -17.44 -9.03
C ASP A 192 -2.63 -16.26 -9.98
N ILE A 193 -3.29 -15.12 -9.76
CA ILE A 193 -3.08 -13.91 -10.56
C ILE A 193 -1.65 -13.38 -10.39
N TYR A 194 -1.12 -13.35 -9.15
CA TYR A 194 0.24 -12.89 -8.90
C TYR A 194 1.28 -13.82 -9.54
N LYS A 195 1.07 -15.12 -9.46
CA LYS A 195 1.98 -16.13 -10.04
C LYS A 195 2.00 -16.08 -11.57
N HIS A 196 0.84 -15.99 -12.21
CA HIS A 196 0.74 -16.20 -13.66
C HIS A 196 0.67 -14.90 -14.47
N LYS A 197 0.11 -13.81 -13.89
CA LYS A 197 -0.11 -12.56 -14.61
C LYS A 197 0.79 -11.41 -14.14
N ILE A 198 0.81 -11.12 -12.83
CA ILE A 198 1.55 -9.98 -12.26
C ILE A 198 3.04 -10.29 -12.17
N LYS A 199 3.40 -11.54 -11.81
CA LYS A 199 4.78 -12.03 -11.67
C LYS A 199 5.60 -11.19 -10.66
N LEU A 200 4.94 -10.71 -9.61
CA LEU A 200 5.53 -10.03 -8.47
C LEU A 200 5.30 -10.85 -7.20
N PRO A 201 6.14 -10.67 -6.18
CA PRO A 201 5.92 -11.29 -4.88
C PRO A 201 4.60 -10.87 -4.28
N LEU A 202 3.87 -11.84 -3.71
CA LEU A 202 2.67 -11.63 -2.92
C LEU A 202 3.00 -11.92 -1.45
N PHE A 203 2.37 -11.21 -0.53
CA PHE A 203 2.43 -11.55 0.89
C PHE A 203 1.84 -12.93 1.14
N PRO A 204 2.37 -13.69 2.12
CA PRO A 204 1.81 -14.97 2.53
C PRO A 204 0.35 -14.82 2.97
N LYS A 205 -0.40 -15.92 2.95
CA LYS A 205 -1.79 -15.99 3.39
C LYS A 205 -1.98 -15.49 4.83
N GLU A 206 -0.99 -15.71 5.69
CA GLU A 206 -0.92 -15.20 7.06
C GLU A 206 -1.25 -13.70 7.17
N PHE A 207 -0.80 -12.88 6.19
CA PHE A 207 -1.11 -11.46 6.17
C PHE A 207 -2.62 -11.18 6.15
N PHE A 208 -3.34 -11.89 5.27
CA PHE A 208 -4.78 -11.70 5.09
C PHE A 208 -5.59 -12.27 6.26
N GLU A 209 -5.16 -13.42 6.78
CA GLU A 209 -5.77 -14.08 7.95
C GLU A 209 -5.69 -13.21 9.21
N LYS A 210 -4.55 -12.52 9.43
CA LYS A 210 -4.39 -11.60 10.55
C LYS A 210 -5.00 -10.23 10.29
N LEU A 211 -5.01 -9.77 9.03
CA LEU A 211 -5.55 -8.46 8.70
C LEU A 211 -7.07 -8.37 8.92
N VAL A 212 -7.82 -9.44 8.69
CA VAL A 212 -9.28 -9.46 8.92
C VAL A 212 -9.63 -9.28 10.40
N GLU A 213 -8.73 -9.68 11.30
CA GLU A 213 -8.89 -9.53 12.75
C GLU A 213 -8.46 -8.15 13.25
N SER A 214 -7.79 -7.37 12.40
CA SER A 214 -7.32 -6.03 12.76
C SER A 214 -8.44 -4.97 12.63
N PRO A 215 -8.45 -3.93 13.47
CA PRO A 215 -9.49 -2.89 13.42
C PRO A 215 -9.44 -2.05 12.14
N PHE A 216 -8.31 -2.02 11.46
CA PHE A 216 -8.08 -1.19 10.26
C PHE A 216 -8.14 -1.98 8.94
N GLY A 217 -8.20 -3.32 8.99
CA GLY A 217 -8.40 -4.16 7.80
C GLY A 217 -9.86 -4.18 7.37
N LYS A 218 -10.11 -3.92 6.08
CA LYS A 218 -11.46 -3.97 5.49
C LYS A 218 -11.44 -4.87 4.28
N PHE A 219 -12.42 -5.76 4.21
CA PHE A 219 -12.56 -6.73 3.14
C PHE A 219 -13.87 -6.50 2.40
N PHE A 220 -13.83 -6.53 1.09
CA PHE A 220 -14.99 -6.45 0.20
C PHE A 220 -14.88 -7.60 -0.79
N LEU A 221 -15.23 -8.82 -0.33
CA LEU A 221 -15.16 -10.01 -1.17
C LEU A 221 -16.45 -10.15 -1.98
N ILE A 222 -16.33 -10.66 -3.20
CA ILE A 222 -17.47 -10.88 -4.09
C ILE A 222 -17.76 -12.38 -4.13
N LYS A 223 -18.95 -12.74 -3.66
CA LYS A 223 -19.49 -14.10 -3.66
C LYS A 223 -20.47 -14.27 -4.81
N TYR A 224 -20.33 -15.35 -5.55
CA TYR A 224 -21.22 -15.69 -6.64
C TYR A 224 -21.42 -17.20 -6.71
N ASN A 225 -22.69 -17.67 -6.77
CA ASN A 225 -23.03 -19.09 -6.72
C ASN A 225 -22.38 -19.82 -5.53
N GLY A 226 -22.36 -19.19 -4.36
CA GLY A 226 -21.84 -19.78 -3.12
C GLY A 226 -20.32 -19.75 -2.96
N ALA A 227 -19.53 -19.32 -3.95
CA ALA A 227 -18.06 -19.28 -3.91
C ALA A 227 -17.51 -17.84 -4.08
N ILE A 228 -16.34 -17.57 -3.50
CA ILE A 228 -15.65 -16.30 -3.69
C ILE A 228 -15.10 -16.22 -5.12
N SER A 229 -15.39 -15.13 -5.80
CA SER A 229 -15.00 -14.88 -7.19
C SER A 229 -14.01 -13.72 -7.37
N GLY A 230 -13.75 -12.97 -6.31
CA GLY A 230 -12.81 -11.85 -6.28
C GLY A 230 -12.99 -11.05 -5.00
N GLY A 231 -12.29 -9.91 -4.91
CA GLY A 231 -12.41 -9.03 -3.74
C GLY A 231 -11.42 -7.88 -3.78
N SER A 232 -11.67 -6.90 -2.92
CA SER A 232 -10.78 -5.81 -2.58
C SER A 232 -10.44 -5.89 -1.09
N VAL A 233 -9.16 -5.77 -0.75
CA VAL A 233 -8.64 -5.73 0.61
C VAL A 233 -8.03 -4.37 0.85
N CYS A 234 -8.58 -3.66 1.82
CA CYS A 234 -8.25 -2.27 2.10
C CYS A 234 -7.72 -2.10 3.52
N LEU A 235 -6.98 -1.01 3.71
CA LEU A 235 -6.58 -0.52 5.03
C LEU A 235 -7.24 0.84 5.28
N GLU A 236 -7.83 0.99 6.46
CA GLU A 236 -8.56 2.19 6.87
C GLU A 236 -7.74 3.04 7.84
N LEU A 237 -7.61 4.33 7.56
CA LEU A 237 -7.34 5.33 8.60
C LEU A 237 -8.69 5.88 9.07
N LYS A 238 -9.09 5.50 10.27
CA LYS A 238 -10.42 5.79 10.84
C LYS A 238 -10.81 7.26 10.63
N ASN A 239 -12.05 7.46 10.16
CA ASN A 239 -12.65 8.77 9.90
C ASN A 239 -11.88 9.66 8.88
N SER A 240 -11.04 9.06 8.04
CA SER A 240 -10.22 9.84 7.12
C SER A 240 -10.17 9.25 5.71
N ARG A 241 -9.57 8.08 5.54
CA ARG A 241 -9.22 7.56 4.21
C ARG A 241 -9.24 6.04 4.18
N LEU A 242 -9.51 5.49 2.99
CA LEU A 242 -9.45 4.05 2.72
C LEU A 242 -8.46 3.79 1.57
N TYR A 243 -7.56 2.82 1.75
CA TYR A 243 -6.50 2.47 0.81
C TYR A 243 -6.71 1.06 0.25
N GLU A 244 -6.86 0.93 -1.07
CA GLU A 244 -7.03 -0.37 -1.76
C GLU A 244 -5.69 -1.08 -1.92
N PHE A 245 -5.34 -1.92 -0.94
CA PHE A 245 -4.03 -2.56 -0.90
C PHE A 245 -3.92 -3.75 -1.86
N PHE A 246 -4.98 -4.55 -2.00
CA PHE A 246 -5.07 -5.65 -2.97
C PHE A 246 -6.46 -5.69 -3.58
N VAL A 247 -6.52 -5.90 -4.89
CA VAL A 247 -7.78 -6.17 -5.62
C VAL A 247 -7.56 -7.24 -6.66
N CYS A 248 -8.49 -8.18 -6.76
CA CYS A 248 -8.49 -9.21 -7.80
C CYS A 248 -9.90 -9.70 -8.12
N GLY A 249 -10.03 -10.40 -9.26
CA GLY A 249 -11.27 -11.05 -9.64
C GLY A 249 -11.09 -12.02 -10.80
N THR A 250 -12.00 -12.97 -10.89
CA THR A 250 -12.08 -13.95 -11.98
C THR A 250 -12.87 -13.43 -13.18
N ASP A 251 -12.74 -12.13 -13.48
CA ASP A 251 -13.54 -11.41 -14.50
C ASP A 251 -13.51 -12.07 -15.89
N ARG A 252 -12.39 -12.69 -16.26
CA ARG A 252 -12.28 -13.42 -17.55
C ARG A 252 -13.18 -14.65 -17.63
N LYS A 253 -13.42 -15.31 -16.48
CA LYS A 253 -14.27 -16.50 -16.37
C LYS A 253 -15.74 -16.12 -16.14
N LEU A 254 -15.99 -15.02 -15.43
CA LEU A 254 -17.31 -14.55 -15.01
C LEU A 254 -17.63 -13.19 -15.66
N ARG A 255 -17.77 -13.18 -16.99
CA ARG A 255 -17.92 -11.95 -17.79
C ARG A 255 -19.15 -11.11 -17.45
N ASN A 256 -20.18 -11.70 -16.84
CA ASN A 256 -21.42 -11.01 -16.47
C ASN A 256 -21.54 -10.76 -14.95
N VAL A 257 -20.45 -10.95 -14.19
CA VAL A 257 -20.41 -10.73 -12.74
C VAL A 257 -19.48 -9.58 -12.40
N PHE A 258 -18.36 -9.43 -13.12
CA PHE A 258 -17.36 -8.36 -12.96
C PHE A 258 -16.80 -8.25 -11.53
N PRO A 259 -16.27 -9.34 -10.94
CA PRO A 259 -15.92 -9.36 -9.52
C PRO A 259 -14.95 -8.26 -9.07
N SER A 260 -13.90 -7.97 -9.86
CA SER A 260 -12.94 -6.90 -9.50
C SER A 260 -13.60 -5.52 -9.52
N THR A 261 -14.54 -5.30 -10.44
CA THR A 261 -15.28 -4.03 -10.53
C THR A 261 -16.22 -3.85 -9.34
N LEU A 262 -16.95 -4.90 -8.97
CA LEU A 262 -17.85 -4.88 -7.82
C LEU A 262 -17.09 -4.69 -6.52
N ALA A 263 -15.94 -5.37 -6.36
CA ALA A 263 -15.12 -5.26 -5.17
C ALA A 263 -14.57 -3.84 -4.94
N THR A 264 -14.00 -3.22 -6.00
CA THR A 264 -13.53 -1.83 -5.93
C THR A 264 -14.69 -0.85 -5.69
N TRP A 265 -15.86 -1.08 -6.33
CA TRP A 265 -17.04 -0.24 -6.07
C TRP A 265 -17.52 -0.35 -4.63
N ALA A 266 -17.60 -1.56 -4.06
CA ALA A 266 -18.02 -1.77 -2.68
C ALA A 266 -17.09 -1.04 -1.69
N ALA A 267 -15.79 -0.99 -1.97
CA ALA A 267 -14.83 -0.22 -1.17
C ALA A 267 -15.05 1.30 -1.30
N ILE A 268 -15.30 1.81 -2.51
CA ILE A 268 -15.63 3.23 -2.75
C ILE A 268 -16.94 3.61 -2.07
N GLU A 269 -17.97 2.78 -2.21
CA GLU A 269 -19.27 2.97 -1.57
C GLU A 269 -19.16 2.99 -0.03
N TYR A 270 -18.35 2.09 0.53
CA TYR A 270 -18.05 2.08 1.96
C TYR A 270 -17.39 3.39 2.40
N ALA A 271 -16.38 3.87 1.66
CA ALA A 271 -15.71 5.12 1.97
C ALA A 271 -16.68 6.31 1.94
N ALA A 272 -17.56 6.38 0.94
CA ALA A 272 -18.57 7.42 0.83
C ALA A 272 -19.60 7.37 1.97
N LYS A 273 -20.11 6.18 2.33
CA LYS A 273 -21.06 5.99 3.44
C LYS A 273 -20.50 6.33 4.81
N ASN A 274 -19.16 6.23 4.99
CA ASN A 274 -18.48 6.54 6.24
C ASN A 274 -17.88 7.96 6.27
N GLY A 275 -18.16 8.80 5.25
CA GLY A 275 -17.71 10.19 5.20
C GLY A 275 -16.21 10.37 5.04
N PHE A 276 -15.54 9.44 4.40
CA PHE A 276 -14.11 9.55 4.10
C PHE A 276 -13.87 10.59 3.01
N SER A 277 -12.77 11.32 3.11
CA SER A 277 -12.46 12.40 2.16
C SER A 277 -12.19 11.85 0.75
N TYR A 278 -11.50 10.70 0.67
CA TYR A 278 -11.28 9.99 -0.58
C TYR A 278 -10.91 8.53 -0.34
N PHE A 279 -11.08 7.75 -1.41
CA PHE A 279 -10.60 6.39 -1.55
C PHE A 279 -9.30 6.40 -2.37
N ASP A 280 -8.20 5.92 -1.80
CA ASP A 280 -6.91 5.81 -2.49
C ASP A 280 -6.80 4.43 -3.15
N MET A 281 -6.82 4.40 -4.47
CA MET A 281 -6.66 3.16 -5.24
C MET A 281 -5.22 2.67 -5.27
N MET A 282 -4.31 3.36 -4.60
CA MET A 282 -2.88 3.09 -4.56
C MET A 282 -2.22 3.04 -5.95
N GLY A 283 -1.06 2.40 -6.09
CA GLY A 283 -0.20 2.53 -7.25
C GLY A 283 -0.85 2.30 -8.62
N ALA A 284 -0.56 3.22 -9.54
CA ALA A 284 -0.99 3.22 -10.94
C ALA A 284 0.20 3.17 -11.93
N GLY A 285 1.36 2.70 -11.45
CA GLY A 285 2.58 2.54 -12.27
C GLY A 285 3.36 3.83 -12.47
N LYS A 286 4.41 3.77 -13.30
CA LYS A 286 5.20 4.95 -13.67
C LYS A 286 4.48 5.74 -14.79
N PRO A 287 4.68 7.06 -14.91
CA PRO A 287 3.99 7.88 -15.92
C PRO A 287 4.10 7.34 -17.34
N ASN A 288 5.28 6.88 -17.73
CA ASN A 288 5.59 6.48 -19.11
C ASN A 288 5.35 5.00 -19.41
N ASP A 289 4.90 4.21 -18.42
CA ASP A 289 4.61 2.79 -18.65
C ASP A 289 3.19 2.62 -19.21
N GLU A 290 3.03 1.78 -20.25
CA GLU A 290 1.72 1.24 -20.61
C GLU A 290 1.26 0.28 -19.50
N TYR A 291 0.22 0.67 -18.78
CA TYR A 291 -0.19 -0.04 -17.59
C TYR A 291 -1.71 -0.22 -17.52
N GLY A 292 -2.20 -1.39 -17.94
CA GLY A 292 -3.63 -1.69 -17.99
C GLY A 292 -4.38 -1.55 -16.67
N VAL A 293 -3.68 -1.64 -15.52
CA VAL A 293 -4.27 -1.35 -14.20
C VAL A 293 -4.60 0.14 -14.07
N ARG A 294 -3.81 1.03 -14.69
CA ARG A 294 -4.10 2.48 -14.73
C ARG A 294 -5.40 2.75 -15.47
N GLU A 295 -5.60 2.12 -16.62
CA GLU A 295 -6.85 2.26 -17.38
C GLU A 295 -8.07 1.71 -16.63
N PHE A 296 -7.90 0.61 -15.91
CA PHE A 296 -8.93 0.06 -15.05
C PHE A 296 -9.32 1.06 -13.96
N LYS A 297 -8.34 1.62 -13.25
CA LYS A 297 -8.53 2.59 -12.15
C LYS A 297 -9.14 3.91 -12.63
N ALA A 298 -8.67 4.44 -13.77
CA ALA A 298 -9.19 5.67 -14.35
C ALA A 298 -10.73 5.66 -14.59
N LYS A 299 -11.30 4.47 -14.83
CA LYS A 299 -12.74 4.32 -15.05
C LYS A 299 -13.59 4.47 -13.78
N PHE A 300 -12.98 4.60 -12.61
CA PHE A 300 -13.68 4.87 -11.34
C PHE A 300 -13.78 6.37 -11.00
N GLY A 301 -13.35 7.27 -11.90
CA GLY A 301 -13.58 8.71 -11.79
C GLY A 301 -12.63 9.43 -10.82
N GLY A 302 -11.49 8.80 -10.48
CA GLY A 302 -10.50 9.38 -9.60
C GLY A 302 -9.57 10.40 -10.27
N ASN A 303 -8.95 11.24 -9.46
CA ASN A 303 -7.88 12.14 -9.88
C ASN A 303 -6.54 11.40 -9.88
N LEU A 304 -5.81 11.53 -10.99
CA LEU A 304 -4.46 10.99 -11.10
C LEU A 304 -3.48 11.93 -10.41
N VAL A 305 -2.71 11.40 -9.45
CA VAL A 305 -1.69 12.14 -8.69
C VAL A 305 -0.33 11.47 -8.83
N ASP A 306 0.76 12.26 -8.80
CA ASP A 306 2.14 11.77 -8.80
C ASP A 306 2.85 12.19 -7.51
N TYR A 307 2.81 11.32 -6.51
CA TYR A 307 3.54 11.55 -5.26
C TYR A 307 4.89 10.83 -5.23
N GLY A 308 5.11 9.95 -6.19
CA GLY A 308 6.38 9.26 -6.40
C GLY A 308 6.81 8.35 -5.26
N ARG A 309 8.09 8.06 -5.31
CA ARG A 309 8.79 7.27 -4.28
C ARG A 309 10.17 7.87 -4.07
N PHE A 310 10.70 7.69 -2.85
CA PHE A 310 12.12 7.93 -2.58
C PHE A 310 12.84 6.61 -2.40
N SER A 311 13.96 6.44 -3.07
CA SER A 311 14.80 5.24 -2.96
C SER A 311 16.22 5.60 -2.53
N TYR A 312 16.79 4.84 -1.60
CA TYR A 312 18.19 4.92 -1.19
C TYR A 312 18.86 3.56 -1.37
N ILE A 313 19.93 3.51 -2.16
CA ILE A 313 20.67 2.27 -2.42
C ILE A 313 21.75 2.11 -1.36
N CYS A 314 21.56 1.17 -0.44
CA CYS A 314 22.49 0.89 0.65
C CYS A 314 23.73 0.13 0.15
N ASN A 315 23.56 -0.79 -0.80
CA ASN A 315 24.64 -1.56 -1.39
C ASN A 315 24.52 -1.61 -2.92
N PRO A 316 25.28 -0.74 -3.64
CA PRO A 316 25.19 -0.65 -5.10
C PRO A 316 25.53 -1.94 -5.83
N ILE A 317 26.50 -2.72 -5.33
CA ILE A 317 26.94 -3.97 -5.96
C ILE A 317 25.82 -5.01 -5.88
N LEU A 318 25.29 -5.25 -4.70
CA LEU A 318 24.20 -6.21 -4.50
C LEU A 318 22.92 -5.78 -5.23
N PHE A 319 22.65 -4.49 -5.27
CA PHE A 319 21.52 -3.94 -6.01
C PHE A 319 21.65 -4.19 -7.53
N ALA A 320 22.84 -3.99 -8.09
CA ALA A 320 23.12 -4.28 -9.51
C ALA A 320 22.96 -5.77 -9.82
N ILE A 321 23.53 -6.67 -8.97
CA ILE A 321 23.39 -8.12 -9.10
C ILE A 321 21.90 -8.52 -9.03
N GLY A 322 21.14 -7.99 -8.08
CA GLY A 322 19.71 -8.25 -7.93
C GLY A 322 18.90 -7.82 -9.16
N LYS A 323 19.20 -6.66 -9.74
CA LYS A 323 18.58 -6.19 -11.00
C LYS A 323 18.88 -7.09 -12.18
N LEU A 324 20.13 -7.49 -12.33
CA LEU A 324 20.55 -8.41 -13.42
C LEU A 324 19.86 -9.77 -13.28
N GLY A 325 19.80 -10.32 -12.07
CA GLY A 325 19.10 -11.58 -11.81
C GLY A 325 17.60 -11.52 -12.14
N LEU A 326 16.91 -10.43 -11.78
CA LEU A 326 15.51 -10.24 -12.14
C LEU A 326 15.31 -10.08 -13.66
N SER A 327 16.22 -9.40 -14.36
CA SER A 327 16.17 -9.25 -15.81
C SER A 327 16.33 -10.59 -16.52
N LEU A 328 17.28 -11.41 -16.09
CA LEU A 328 17.50 -12.76 -16.64
C LEU A 328 16.29 -13.67 -16.42
N ILE A 329 15.69 -13.65 -15.22
CA ILE A 329 14.46 -14.43 -14.92
C ILE A 329 13.30 -14.00 -15.82
N ARG A 330 13.15 -12.70 -16.07
CA ARG A 330 12.12 -12.19 -17.00
C ARG A 330 12.36 -12.65 -18.42
N GLN A 331 13.60 -12.62 -18.92
CA GLN A 331 13.94 -13.08 -20.28
C GLN A 331 13.72 -14.59 -20.45
N ILE A 332 14.11 -15.41 -19.47
CA ILE A 332 13.89 -16.87 -19.52
C ILE A 332 12.39 -17.21 -19.52
N ASN A 333 11.57 -16.46 -18.79
CA ASN A 333 10.12 -16.64 -18.81
C ASN A 333 9.45 -16.14 -20.09
N PHE A 334 10.07 -15.23 -20.85
CA PHE A 334 9.62 -14.84 -22.20
C PHE A 334 9.94 -15.90 -23.26
N LEU A 335 11.02 -16.67 -23.09
CA LEU A 335 11.44 -17.73 -24.02
C LEU A 335 10.69 -19.05 -23.81
N LYS A 336 9.87 -19.16 -22.78
CA LYS A 336 9.03 -20.35 -22.46
C LYS A 336 7.55 -20.21 -22.83
N ILE A 337 7.19 -19.17 -23.57
CA ILE A 337 5.87 -18.95 -24.18
C ILE A 337 6.02 -19.02 -25.67
#